data_ee0a19d70ac334808f5ae5ebf6118f8f
#
_entry.id   ee0a19d70ac334808f5ae5ebf6118f8f
#
_cell.length_a   1.000
_cell.length_b   1.000
_cell.length_c   1.000
_cell.angle_alpha   90.00
_cell.angle_beta   90.00
_cell.angle_gamma   90.00
#
_symmetry.space_group_name_H-M   'P 1'
#
loop_
_entity.id
_entity.type
_entity.pdbx_description
1 polymer ?
#
loop_
_entity_poly.entity_id
_entity_poly.type
_entity_poly.pdbx_seq_one_letter_code
_entity_poly.pdbx_strand_id
1 'polypeptide(L)'
;MNVDKKQIEIKGKKIAYLDYGEGDVILMLHGNPSSSHLWRNIAPTLSKIGRVVIPDLIGMGDSEKLEGENNPGYSFNGHYEFIDEFCSELNLDNIHLVIHDWGSALGFRLAREHSEKIKSISFMEAIVRPM
;
A
#
# COMPACT_ATOMS: atom_id res chain seq x y z
N MET A 1 7.76 -19.03 1.43
CA MET A 1 6.39 -19.31 1.90
C MET A 1 5.41 -18.67 0.93
N ASN A 2 4.52 -19.48 0.39
CA ASN A 2 3.46 -18.98 -0.48
C ASN A 2 2.28 -18.53 0.37
N VAL A 3 1.99 -17.24 0.31
CA VAL A 3 0.83 -16.67 0.98
C VAL A 3 -0.13 -16.21 -0.11
N ASP A 4 -1.36 -16.69 -0.03
CA ASP A 4 -2.39 -16.31 -1.01
C ASP A 4 -2.83 -14.87 -0.77
N LYS A 5 -3.01 -14.14 -1.87
CA LYS A 5 -3.57 -12.80 -1.79
C LYS A 5 -5.03 -12.83 -1.36
N LYS A 6 -5.39 -11.91 -0.50
CA LYS A 6 -6.76 -11.62 -0.12
C LYS A 6 -7.32 -10.55 -1.05
N GLN A 7 -8.62 -10.38 -1.03
CA GLN A 7 -9.28 -9.31 -1.77
C GLN A 7 -10.25 -8.58 -0.85
N ILE A 8 -10.32 -7.27 -1.03
CA ILE A 8 -11.26 -6.42 -0.32
C ILE A 8 -11.86 -5.43 -1.31
N GLU A 9 -13.14 -5.13 -1.15
CA GLU A 9 -13.80 -4.14 -2.01
C GLU A 9 -13.60 -2.74 -1.43
N ILE A 10 -13.01 -1.88 -2.24
CA ILE A 10 -12.75 -0.48 -1.91
C ILE A 10 -13.35 0.37 -3.02
N LYS A 11 -14.25 1.28 -2.68
CA LYS A 11 -14.92 2.15 -3.65
C LYS A 11 -15.56 1.35 -4.79
N GLY A 12 -16.13 0.20 -4.47
CA GLY A 12 -16.78 -0.68 -5.45
C GLY A 12 -15.81 -1.48 -6.32
N LYS A 13 -14.51 -1.45 -6.05
CA LYS A 13 -13.49 -2.15 -6.82
C LYS A 13 -12.69 -3.08 -5.93
N LYS A 14 -12.18 -4.17 -6.50
CA LYS A 14 -11.41 -5.15 -5.75
C LYS A 14 -9.94 -4.76 -5.65
N ILE A 15 -9.45 -4.67 -4.43
CA ILE A 15 -8.03 -4.49 -4.13
C ILE A 15 -7.48 -5.83 -3.63
N ALA A 16 -6.46 -6.34 -4.31
CA ALA A 16 -5.75 -7.53 -3.88
C ALA A 16 -4.61 -7.13 -2.94
N TYR A 17 -4.37 -7.92 -1.90
CA TYR A 17 -3.33 -7.60 -0.92
C TYR A 17 -2.85 -8.85 -0.20
N LEU A 18 -1.63 -8.77 0.31
CA LEU A 18 -1.08 -9.74 1.24
C LEU A 18 -1.25 -9.20 2.66
N ASP A 19 -1.56 -10.07 3.61
CA ASP A 19 -1.76 -9.69 5.01
C ASP A 19 -1.42 -10.90 5.87
N TYR A 20 -0.25 -10.87 6.51
CA TYR A 20 0.19 -11.97 7.36
C TYR A 20 1.20 -11.49 8.40
N GLY A 21 1.41 -12.32 9.43
CA GLY A 21 2.23 -11.94 10.58
C GLY A 21 1.39 -11.31 11.68
N GLU A 22 2.02 -11.05 12.82
CA GLU A 22 1.36 -10.48 13.99
C GLU A 22 2.20 -9.36 14.59
N GLY A 23 1.53 -8.35 15.14
CA GLY A 23 2.18 -7.22 15.78
C GLY A 23 1.81 -5.90 15.13
N ASP A 24 2.68 -4.92 15.27
CA ASP A 24 2.49 -3.62 14.61
C ASP A 24 2.40 -3.80 13.10
N VAL A 25 1.61 -2.96 12.46
CA VAL A 25 1.40 -3.02 11.02
C VAL A 25 2.64 -2.50 10.29
N ILE A 26 3.10 -3.28 9.31
CA ILE A 26 4.13 -2.87 8.36
C ILE A 26 3.44 -2.76 7.00
N LEU A 27 3.09 -1.55 6.61
CA LEU A 27 2.41 -1.27 5.34
C LEU A 27 3.44 -0.99 4.26
N MET A 28 3.47 -1.83 3.24
CA MET A 28 4.46 -1.77 2.18
C MET A 28 3.79 -1.34 0.87
N LEU A 29 4.19 -0.18 0.35
CA LEU A 29 3.59 0.40 -0.85
C LEU A 29 4.60 0.42 -2.00
N HIS A 30 4.23 -0.27 -3.09
CA HIS A 30 5.03 -0.32 -4.31
C HIS A 30 4.78 0.90 -5.20
N GLY A 31 5.56 1.01 -6.27
CA GLY A 31 5.43 2.10 -7.24
C GLY A 31 4.81 1.66 -8.57
N ASN A 32 5.05 2.45 -9.59
CA ASN A 32 4.51 2.26 -10.93
C ASN A 32 5.65 2.09 -11.95
N PRO A 33 5.63 1.09 -12.83
CA PRO A 33 4.73 -0.05 -12.86
C PRO A 33 5.27 -1.19 -11.99
N SER A 34 4.50 -1.63 -11.01
CA SER A 34 4.96 -2.68 -10.10
C SER A 34 3.75 -3.37 -9.44
N SER A 35 4.01 -4.12 -8.38
CA SER A 35 2.99 -4.79 -7.59
C SER A 35 3.57 -5.18 -6.23
N SER A 36 2.76 -5.82 -5.40
CA SER A 36 3.21 -6.39 -4.13
C SER A 36 4.39 -7.36 -4.29
N HIS A 37 4.57 -7.91 -5.48
CA HIS A 37 5.67 -8.83 -5.79
C HIS A 37 7.05 -8.18 -5.56
N LEU A 38 7.14 -6.85 -5.64
CA LEU A 38 8.36 -6.10 -5.32
C LEU A 38 8.94 -6.52 -3.96
N TRP A 39 8.08 -6.78 -3.00
CA TRP A 39 8.46 -7.02 -1.61
C TRP A 39 8.67 -8.50 -1.26
N ARG A 40 8.61 -9.40 -2.22
CA ARG A 40 8.63 -10.86 -2.01
C ARG A 40 9.82 -11.38 -1.22
N ASN A 41 10.96 -10.70 -1.31
CA ASN A 41 12.18 -11.13 -0.62
C ASN A 41 12.35 -10.49 0.76
N ILE A 42 11.58 -9.45 1.05
CA ILE A 42 11.70 -8.68 2.30
C ILE A 42 10.55 -9.00 3.26
N ALA A 43 9.35 -9.12 2.72
CA ALA A 43 8.14 -9.32 3.52
C ALA A 43 8.19 -10.54 4.44
N PRO A 44 8.69 -11.71 3.99
CA PRO A 44 8.75 -12.87 4.89
C PRO A 44 9.61 -12.63 6.12
N THR A 45 10.71 -11.89 5.98
CA THR A 45 11.56 -11.55 7.13
C THR A 45 10.85 -10.58 8.06
N LEU A 46 10.20 -9.55 7.52
CA LEU A 46 9.48 -8.56 8.31
C LEU A 46 8.26 -9.17 9.01
N SER A 47 7.65 -10.19 8.43
CA SER A 47 6.51 -10.86 9.04
C SER A 47 6.84 -11.55 10.36
N LYS A 48 8.13 -11.76 10.64
CA LYS A 48 8.58 -12.33 11.91
C LYS A 48 8.52 -11.32 13.05
N ILE A 49 8.47 -10.02 12.74
CA ILE A 49 8.49 -8.96 13.75
C ILE A 49 7.24 -8.07 13.71
N GLY A 50 6.35 -8.30 12.76
CA GLY A 50 5.12 -7.51 12.66
C GLY A 50 4.13 -8.11 11.69
N ARG A 51 3.01 -7.43 11.53
CA ARG A 51 1.98 -7.80 10.55
C ARG A 51 2.26 -7.05 9.26
N VAL A 52 2.63 -7.77 8.20
CA VAL A 52 2.86 -7.14 6.89
C VAL A 52 1.55 -7.05 6.12
N VAL A 53 1.28 -5.86 5.58
CA VAL A 53 0.09 -5.58 4.78
C VAL A 53 0.59 -4.95 3.47
N ILE A 54 0.34 -5.61 2.36
CA ILE A 54 0.96 -5.26 1.08
C ILE A 54 -0.10 -5.23 -0.02
N PRO A 55 -0.75 -4.07 -0.26
CA PRO A 55 -1.73 -3.98 -1.33
C PRO A 55 -1.08 -3.87 -2.70
N ASP A 56 -1.78 -4.39 -3.72
CA ASP A 56 -1.52 -4.01 -5.10
C ASP A 56 -2.30 -2.72 -5.36
N LEU A 57 -1.65 -1.69 -5.87
CA LEU A 57 -2.34 -0.45 -6.22
C LEU A 57 -3.39 -0.73 -7.29
N ILE A 58 -4.45 0.09 -7.30
CA ILE A 58 -5.53 -0.09 -8.27
C ILE A 58 -4.97 -0.15 -9.69
N GLY A 59 -5.44 -1.12 -10.47
CA GLY A 59 -4.97 -1.32 -11.84
C GLY A 59 -3.65 -2.07 -11.98
N MET A 60 -2.99 -2.40 -10.87
CA MET A 60 -1.69 -3.07 -10.86
C MET A 60 -1.79 -4.42 -10.15
N GLY A 61 -0.86 -5.31 -10.47
CA GLY A 61 -0.86 -6.65 -9.88
C GLY A 61 -2.19 -7.36 -10.10
N ASP A 62 -2.75 -7.87 -9.02
CA ASP A 62 -4.03 -8.59 -9.05
C ASP A 62 -5.22 -7.73 -8.62
N SER A 63 -5.01 -6.42 -8.40
CA SER A 63 -6.12 -5.51 -8.15
C SER A 63 -6.90 -5.24 -9.42
N GLU A 64 -8.17 -4.88 -9.25
CA GLU A 64 -9.05 -4.63 -10.38
C GLU A 64 -8.54 -3.48 -11.24
N LYS A 65 -8.76 -3.57 -12.56
CA LYS A 65 -8.41 -2.51 -13.50
C LYS A 65 -9.60 -1.59 -13.71
N LEU A 66 -9.32 -0.29 -13.78
CA LEU A 66 -10.35 0.70 -14.10
C LEU A 66 -10.47 0.83 -15.62
N GLU A 67 -11.67 1.22 -16.08
CA GLU A 67 -11.89 1.44 -17.50
C GLU A 67 -11.25 2.74 -17.96
N GLY A 68 -10.52 2.68 -19.07
CA GLY A 68 -9.89 3.84 -19.71
C GLY A 68 -8.56 4.21 -19.13
N GLU A 69 -7.58 4.47 -20.02
CA GLU A 69 -6.21 4.84 -19.60
C GLU A 69 -6.16 6.15 -18.82
N ASN A 70 -7.09 7.07 -19.12
CA ASN A 70 -7.16 8.37 -18.47
C ASN A 70 -8.19 8.42 -17.34
N ASN A 71 -8.55 7.26 -16.79
CA ASN A 71 -9.50 7.20 -15.69
C ASN A 71 -8.97 8.00 -14.49
N PRO A 72 -9.79 8.90 -13.90
CA PRO A 72 -9.36 9.71 -12.75
C PRO A 72 -8.86 8.89 -11.55
N GLY A 73 -9.31 7.63 -11.42
CA GLY A 73 -8.83 6.74 -10.36
C GLY A 73 -7.35 6.41 -10.49
N TYR A 74 -6.74 6.60 -11.66
CA TYR A 74 -5.31 6.39 -11.88
C TYR A 74 -4.46 7.64 -11.63
N SER A 75 -5.08 8.76 -11.29
CA SER A 75 -4.35 9.94 -10.85
C SER A 75 -3.72 9.70 -9.48
N PHE A 76 -2.79 10.55 -9.08
CA PHE A 76 -2.23 10.48 -7.73
C PHE A 76 -3.33 10.54 -6.67
N ASN A 77 -4.26 11.49 -6.79
CA ASN A 77 -5.38 11.59 -5.86
C ASN A 77 -6.25 10.34 -5.87
N GLY A 78 -6.51 9.76 -7.05
CA GLY A 78 -7.30 8.54 -7.17
C GLY A 78 -6.64 7.37 -6.45
N HIS A 79 -5.36 7.16 -6.68
CA HIS A 79 -4.60 6.12 -5.97
C HIS A 79 -4.60 6.36 -4.47
N TYR A 80 -4.42 7.60 -4.05
CA TYR A 80 -4.42 7.93 -2.62
C TYR A 80 -5.77 7.59 -1.98
N GLU A 81 -6.88 7.94 -2.63
CA GLU A 81 -8.20 7.63 -2.10
C GLU A 81 -8.42 6.13 -1.91
N PHE A 82 -7.95 5.31 -2.85
CA PHE A 82 -8.02 3.85 -2.70
C PHE A 82 -7.20 3.37 -1.51
N ILE A 83 -5.98 3.87 -1.35
CA ILE A 83 -5.10 3.45 -0.25
C ILE A 83 -5.63 3.95 1.10
N ASP A 84 -6.11 5.18 1.17
CA ASP A 84 -6.67 5.74 2.39
C ASP A 84 -7.88 4.92 2.87
N GLU A 85 -8.83 4.64 1.97
CA GLU A 85 -9.97 3.78 2.32
C GLU A 85 -9.56 2.36 2.65
N PHE A 86 -8.59 1.81 1.92
CA PHE A 86 -8.05 0.49 2.22
C PHE A 86 -7.57 0.41 3.67
N CYS A 87 -6.77 1.36 4.10
CA CYS A 87 -6.27 1.42 5.47
C CYS A 87 -7.42 1.57 6.49
N SER A 88 -8.42 2.38 6.15
CA SER A 88 -9.58 2.59 7.00
C SER A 88 -10.42 1.33 7.16
N GLU A 89 -10.70 0.64 6.05
CA GLU A 89 -11.50 -0.59 6.07
C GLU A 89 -10.84 -1.71 6.85
N LEU A 90 -9.51 -1.80 6.79
CA LEU A 90 -8.75 -2.79 7.56
C LEU A 90 -8.45 -2.31 8.99
N ASN A 91 -8.87 -1.11 9.36
CA ASN A 91 -8.61 -0.51 10.68
C ASN A 91 -7.13 -0.52 11.05
N LEU A 92 -6.26 -0.18 10.10
CA LEU A 92 -4.82 -0.18 10.34
C LEU A 92 -4.42 0.95 11.30
N ASP A 93 -3.59 0.61 12.27
CA ASP A 93 -3.04 1.55 13.25
C ASP A 93 -1.63 1.09 13.62
N ASN A 94 -0.88 1.93 14.33
CA ASN A 94 0.51 1.64 14.68
C ASN A 94 1.31 1.20 13.45
N ILE A 95 1.27 2.04 12.41
CA ILE A 95 1.76 1.70 11.08
C ILE A 95 3.23 2.09 10.93
N HIS A 96 4.05 1.13 10.52
CA HIS A 96 5.40 1.37 10.02
C HIS A 96 5.34 1.30 8.49
N LEU A 97 5.60 2.42 7.83
CA LEU A 97 5.56 2.50 6.37
C LEU A 97 6.89 2.04 5.77
N VAL A 98 6.78 1.21 4.73
CA VAL A 98 7.91 0.85 3.86
C VAL A 98 7.49 1.19 2.45
N ILE A 99 8.10 2.22 1.85
CA ILE A 99 7.56 2.86 0.66
C ILE A 99 8.66 3.06 -0.38
N HIS A 100 8.25 2.99 -1.66
CA HIS A 100 9.15 3.04 -2.80
C HIS A 100 8.47 3.75 -3.98
N ASP A 101 9.20 4.62 -4.69
CA ASP A 101 8.77 5.29 -5.92
C ASP A 101 7.43 6.03 -5.71
N TRP A 102 6.41 5.81 -6.53
CA TRP A 102 5.08 6.41 -6.33
C TRP A 102 4.42 5.99 -5.02
N GLY A 103 4.73 4.77 -4.53
CA GLY A 103 4.29 4.35 -3.20
C GLY A 103 4.82 5.27 -2.10
N SER A 104 5.99 5.90 -2.30
CA SER A 104 6.52 6.87 -1.35
C SER A 104 5.68 8.14 -1.31
N ALA A 105 5.24 8.64 -2.46
CA ALA A 105 4.37 9.81 -2.51
C ALA A 105 3.04 9.54 -1.77
N LEU A 106 2.47 8.35 -1.99
CA LEU A 106 1.24 7.94 -1.30
C LEU A 106 1.48 7.81 0.20
N GLY A 107 2.57 7.17 0.59
CA GLY A 107 2.91 6.96 2.00
C GLY A 107 3.20 8.25 2.75
N PHE A 108 3.91 9.18 2.13
CA PHE A 108 4.17 10.49 2.76
C PHE A 108 2.87 11.28 2.96
N ARG A 109 1.96 11.20 2.00
CA ARG A 109 0.64 11.85 2.16
C ARG A 109 -0.17 11.20 3.26
N LEU A 110 -0.16 9.86 3.32
CA LEU A 110 -0.84 9.13 4.39
C LEU A 110 -0.29 9.53 5.76
N ALA A 111 1.04 9.65 5.88
CA ALA A 111 1.69 10.07 7.12
C ALA A 111 1.33 11.49 7.51
N ARG A 112 1.18 12.39 6.54
CA ARG A 112 0.78 13.76 6.78
C ARG A 112 -0.66 13.86 7.27
N GLU A 113 -1.56 13.12 6.64
CA GLU A 113 -2.99 13.18 6.95
C GLU A 113 -3.40 12.34 8.15
N HIS A 114 -2.64 11.31 8.48
CA HIS A 114 -2.92 10.38 9.59
C HIS A 114 -1.70 10.20 10.48
N SER A 115 -1.04 11.30 10.85
CA SER A 115 0.22 11.26 11.57
C SER A 115 0.13 10.48 12.90
N GLU A 116 -1.02 10.51 13.55
CA GLU A 116 -1.24 9.79 14.81
C GLU A 116 -1.20 8.27 14.65
N LYS A 117 -1.38 7.76 13.43
CA LYS A 117 -1.36 6.32 13.13
C LYS A 117 0.00 5.82 12.66
N ILE A 118 0.90 6.73 12.30
CA ILE A 118 2.18 6.37 11.68
C ILE A 118 3.29 6.41 12.72
N LYS A 119 3.99 5.29 12.87
CA LYS A 119 5.08 5.14 13.85
C LYS A 119 6.46 5.36 13.25
N SER A 120 6.66 4.97 12.00
CA SER A 120 7.96 5.15 11.32
C SER A 120 7.77 5.11 9.82
N ILE A 121 8.76 5.62 9.10
CA ILE A 121 8.77 5.61 7.63
C ILE A 121 10.15 5.17 7.17
N SER A 122 10.19 4.08 6.39
CA SER A 122 11.37 3.64 5.67
C SER A 122 11.11 3.85 4.18
N PHE A 123 11.96 4.61 3.53
CA PHE A 123 11.74 4.94 2.12
C PHE A 123 13.00 4.71 1.30
N MET A 124 12.79 4.42 0.02
CA MET A 124 13.88 4.21 -0.92
C MET A 124 13.43 4.69 -2.30
N GLU A 125 14.35 5.31 -3.04
CA GLU A 125 14.07 5.91 -4.35
C GLU A 125 12.78 6.72 -4.33
N ALA A 126 12.70 7.60 -3.32
CA ALA A 126 11.46 8.23 -2.93
C ALA A 126 11.22 9.56 -3.63
N ILE A 127 9.95 9.89 -3.80
CA ILE A 127 9.49 11.20 -4.25
C ILE A 127 9.29 12.06 -2.99
N VAL A 128 10.23 12.96 -2.72
CA VAL A 128 10.27 13.70 -1.44
C VAL A 128 10.00 15.19 -1.57
N ARG A 129 9.65 15.70 -2.73
CA ARG A 129 9.31 17.11 -2.89
C ARG A 129 7.83 17.31 -3.17
N PRO A 130 7.30 18.50 -2.90
CA PRO A 130 5.90 18.78 -3.16
C PRO A 130 5.52 18.51 -4.61
N MET A 131 4.36 17.97 -4.78
CA MET A 131 3.79 17.65 -6.09
C MET A 131 2.69 18.64 -6.41
#